data_c61dea86c675d6bbdce7b0f849ffa72d
#
_entry.id   c61dea86c675d6bbdce7b0f849ffa72d
#
_cell.length_a   1.000
_cell.length_b   1.000
_cell.length_c   1.000
_cell.angle_alpha   90.00
_cell.angle_beta   90.00
_cell.angle_gamma   90.00
#
_symmetry.space_group_name_H-M   'P 1'
#
loop_
_entity.id
_entity.type
_entity.pdbx_description
1 polymer ?
#
loop_
_entity_poly.entity_id
_entity_poly.type
_entity_poly.pdbx_seq_one_letter_code
_entity_poly.pdbx_strand_id
1 'polypeptide(L)'
;MGNLEQAAEKKPLIVLTGPTAVGKTALSIQLARRIGGEIISADSMQVYRHMDIGTAKIRLEEMDGVPHHLIDILEPTEDFNVVRFQALARAAAEDIYSRGKIPIVAGGTGFYIQALLNDIDFTQIDENTQFREEMERLAAEQGAEVLHERLRAVDPESAEAIHANNVKRVIRALEYYEQTGEKISAHNEAERAKISPYHFFYYVLNTDRTVLYERIEKRIDEMMEEGLVEEVRQLQAMGCRRDSVAMQGLGYKEILAYLNGEMSLETAVNILKRDTRHFAKRQLTWFRRERDVRFLYLPEFDNDRERVLEHILQELAAEAGIWSVIHKMDGTL
;
A
#
# COMPACT_ATOMS: atom_id res chain seq x y z
N MET A 1 28.69 28.29 23.45
CA MET A 1 27.48 28.82 22.84
C MET A 1 27.07 27.80 21.80
N GLY A 2 26.21 26.88 22.22
CA GLY A 2 25.84 25.70 21.40
C GLY A 2 24.81 26.05 20.38
N ASN A 3 24.95 25.47 19.21
CA ASN A 3 24.02 25.45 18.10
C ASN A 3 22.66 24.90 18.55
N LEU A 4 21.71 25.77 18.77
CA LEU A 4 20.30 25.46 18.63
C LEU A 4 19.98 25.59 17.13
N GLU A 5 20.35 24.56 16.34
CA GLU A 5 19.72 24.35 15.06
C GLU A 5 18.23 24.19 15.34
N GLN A 6 17.44 25.14 14.83
CA GLN A 6 16.01 25.07 14.83
C GLN A 6 15.64 23.75 14.15
N ALA A 7 15.21 22.76 14.93
CA ALA A 7 14.58 21.57 14.39
C ALA A 7 13.39 22.08 13.57
N ALA A 8 13.49 21.98 12.25
CA ALA A 8 12.42 22.37 11.34
C ALA A 8 11.15 21.64 11.82
N GLU A 9 10.08 22.39 12.05
CA GLU A 9 8.82 21.84 12.53
C GLU A 9 8.34 20.81 11.49
N LYS A 10 8.20 19.54 11.91
CA LYS A 10 7.83 18.45 11.01
C LYS A 10 6.42 18.67 10.47
N LYS A 11 6.27 18.52 9.17
CA LYS A 11 4.97 18.68 8.50
C LYS A 11 3.98 17.58 8.91
N PRO A 12 2.70 17.92 9.22
CA PRO A 12 1.71 16.95 9.65
C PRO A 12 1.27 16.03 8.49
N LEU A 13 1.21 14.74 8.73
CA LEU A 13 0.75 13.73 7.78
C LEU A 13 -0.22 12.78 8.48
N ILE A 14 -1.38 12.52 7.88
CA ILE A 14 -2.34 11.56 8.43
C ILE A 14 -2.30 10.30 7.57
N VAL A 15 -2.18 9.14 8.21
CA VAL A 15 -2.30 7.84 7.55
C VAL A 15 -3.56 7.15 8.02
N LEU A 16 -4.45 6.82 7.09
CA LEU A 16 -5.66 6.06 7.34
C LEU A 16 -5.64 4.76 6.54
N THR A 17 -5.39 3.67 7.21
CA THR A 17 -5.19 2.36 6.58
C THR A 17 -6.00 1.25 7.26
N GLY A 18 -5.78 0.02 6.83
CA GLY A 18 -6.45 -1.18 7.30
C GLY A 18 -6.63 -2.20 6.18
N PRO A 19 -7.21 -3.37 6.45
CA PRO A 19 -7.43 -4.40 5.45
C PRO A 19 -8.41 -3.93 4.35
N THR A 20 -8.37 -4.62 3.20
CA THR A 20 -9.39 -4.40 2.17
C THR A 20 -10.80 -4.61 2.73
N ALA A 21 -11.78 -3.92 2.21
CA ALA A 21 -13.20 -3.96 2.62
C ALA A 21 -13.52 -3.47 4.06
N VAL A 22 -12.57 -2.86 4.79
CA VAL A 22 -12.83 -2.35 6.15
C VAL A 22 -13.56 -1.00 6.18
N GLY A 23 -13.60 -0.26 5.07
CA GLY A 23 -14.31 1.04 4.98
C GLY A 23 -13.41 2.28 4.97
N LYS A 24 -12.11 2.13 4.67
CA LYS A 24 -11.15 3.25 4.61
C LYS A 24 -11.58 4.42 3.73
N THR A 25 -11.99 4.13 2.50
CA THR A 25 -12.28 5.14 1.47
C THR A 25 -13.31 6.15 1.95
N ALA A 26 -14.45 5.68 2.43
CA ALA A 26 -15.50 6.58 2.88
C ALA A 26 -15.11 7.41 4.12
N LEU A 27 -14.33 6.83 5.05
CA LEU A 27 -13.83 7.56 6.22
C LEU A 27 -12.77 8.59 5.84
N SER A 28 -11.87 8.26 4.89
CA SER A 28 -10.83 9.21 4.45
C SER A 28 -11.43 10.45 3.77
N ILE A 29 -12.52 10.28 3.01
CA ILE A 29 -13.24 11.41 2.38
C ILE A 29 -13.88 12.30 3.44
N GLN A 30 -14.60 11.70 4.41
CA GLN A 30 -15.21 12.46 5.49
C GLN A 30 -14.16 13.21 6.31
N LEU A 31 -13.01 12.56 6.63
CA LEU A 31 -11.92 13.19 7.33
C LEU A 31 -11.33 14.36 6.51
N ALA A 32 -11.05 14.13 5.21
CA ALA A 32 -10.50 15.15 4.33
C ALA A 32 -11.40 16.40 4.26
N ARG A 33 -12.72 16.21 4.18
CA ARG A 33 -13.69 17.31 4.19
C ARG A 33 -13.68 18.10 5.50
N ARG A 34 -13.59 17.40 6.63
CA ARG A 34 -13.62 18.02 7.97
C ARG A 34 -12.37 18.84 8.27
N ILE A 35 -11.23 18.45 7.74
CA ILE A 35 -9.94 19.14 8.00
C ILE A 35 -9.41 19.92 6.78
N GLY A 36 -10.18 20.02 5.69
CA GLY A 36 -9.72 20.65 4.45
C GLY A 36 -8.52 19.94 3.80
N GLY A 37 -8.35 18.64 4.04
CA GLY A 37 -7.25 17.85 3.53
C GLY A 37 -7.45 17.30 2.11
N GLU A 38 -6.43 16.63 1.57
CA GLU A 38 -6.49 15.92 0.30
C GLU A 38 -5.91 14.50 0.45
N ILE A 39 -6.36 13.57 -0.39
CA ILE A 39 -6.04 12.16 -0.25
C ILE A 39 -4.92 11.77 -1.21
N ILE A 40 -3.91 11.06 -0.70
CA ILE A 40 -2.88 10.37 -1.48
C ILE A 40 -3.15 8.87 -1.39
N SER A 41 -3.48 8.23 -2.50
CA SER A 41 -3.74 6.79 -2.54
C SER A 41 -2.46 5.99 -2.34
N ALA A 42 -2.40 5.16 -1.29
CA ALA A 42 -1.37 4.17 -1.05
C ALA A 42 -1.87 2.76 -1.42
N ASP A 43 -2.46 2.66 -2.60
CA ASP A 43 -2.86 1.40 -3.23
C ASP A 43 -1.98 1.14 -4.45
N SER A 44 -1.49 -0.09 -4.61
CA SER A 44 -0.58 -0.44 -5.69
C SER A 44 -1.27 -0.70 -7.03
N MET A 45 -2.61 -0.76 -7.06
CA MET A 45 -3.38 -1.08 -8.25
C MET A 45 -4.27 0.05 -8.74
N GLN A 46 -4.81 0.90 -7.84
CA GLN A 46 -5.67 2.03 -8.22
C GLN A 46 -4.94 3.13 -9.01
N VAL A 47 -3.63 3.07 -9.07
CA VAL A 47 -2.77 3.95 -9.87
C VAL A 47 -2.97 3.76 -11.38
N TYR A 48 -3.41 2.57 -11.80
CA TYR A 48 -3.58 2.20 -13.20
C TYR A 48 -4.94 2.63 -13.74
N ARG A 49 -4.94 3.26 -14.92
CA ARG A 49 -6.15 3.54 -15.71
C ARG A 49 -6.81 2.24 -16.15
N HIS A 50 -8.13 2.27 -16.36
CA HIS A 50 -8.90 1.13 -16.86
C HIS A 50 -8.96 -0.08 -15.91
N MET A 51 -8.43 0.05 -14.70
CA MET A 51 -8.50 -0.98 -13.65
C MET A 51 -9.40 -0.46 -12.53
N ASP A 52 -10.70 -0.42 -12.78
CA ASP A 52 -11.67 0.28 -11.94
C ASP A 52 -12.41 -0.69 -11.02
N ILE A 53 -12.98 -1.74 -11.60
CA ILE A 53 -13.82 -2.72 -10.90
C ILE A 53 -12.95 -3.59 -9.99
N GLY A 54 -11.95 -4.27 -10.53
CA GLY A 54 -11.12 -5.21 -9.77
C GLY A 54 -10.29 -4.58 -8.67
N THR A 55 -10.02 -3.29 -8.75
CA THR A 55 -9.33 -2.52 -7.69
C THR A 55 -10.28 -1.86 -6.70
N ALA A 56 -11.59 -1.94 -6.92
CA ALA A 56 -12.60 -1.16 -6.21
C ALA A 56 -12.23 0.33 -6.18
N LYS A 57 -11.83 0.88 -7.34
CA LYS A 57 -11.42 2.26 -7.48
C LYS A 57 -12.60 3.18 -7.16
N ILE A 58 -12.32 4.25 -6.42
CA ILE A 58 -13.33 5.27 -6.14
C ILE A 58 -13.74 5.99 -7.44
N ARG A 59 -15.03 6.17 -7.65
CA ARG A 59 -15.57 6.94 -8.77
C ARG A 59 -15.54 8.42 -8.46
N LEU A 60 -15.49 9.26 -9.50
CA LEU A 60 -15.38 10.71 -9.35
C LEU A 60 -16.54 11.31 -8.52
N GLU A 61 -17.76 10.81 -8.72
CA GLU A 61 -18.94 11.21 -7.97
C GLU A 61 -18.89 10.84 -6.48
N GLU A 62 -18.14 9.79 -6.12
CA GLU A 62 -17.97 9.33 -4.74
C GLU A 62 -16.88 10.10 -3.99
N MET A 63 -16.00 10.80 -4.72
CA MET A 63 -14.91 11.61 -4.13
C MET A 63 -15.43 12.83 -3.37
N ASP A 64 -16.68 13.21 -3.56
CA ASP A 64 -17.37 14.30 -2.85
C ASP A 64 -16.58 15.62 -2.85
N GLY A 65 -15.96 15.94 -3.98
CA GLY A 65 -15.12 17.12 -4.18
C GLY A 65 -13.74 17.08 -3.53
N VAL A 66 -13.35 15.97 -2.88
CA VAL A 66 -12.04 15.80 -2.28
C VAL A 66 -11.02 15.37 -3.36
N PRO A 67 -9.94 16.13 -3.58
CA PRO A 67 -8.88 15.71 -4.50
C PRO A 67 -8.21 14.40 -4.05
N HIS A 68 -8.04 13.49 -5.02
CA HIS A 68 -7.32 12.23 -4.83
C HIS A 68 -6.09 12.20 -5.75
N HIS A 69 -4.93 11.98 -5.16
CA HIS A 69 -3.65 11.86 -5.85
C HIS A 69 -3.27 10.39 -5.99
N LEU A 70 -2.50 10.06 -7.03
CA LEU A 70 -2.01 8.71 -7.34
C LEU A 70 -3.14 7.73 -7.71
N ILE A 71 -4.20 8.21 -8.31
CA ILE A 71 -5.26 7.42 -8.94
C ILE A 71 -5.26 7.74 -10.43
N ASP A 72 -5.40 6.74 -11.31
CA ASP A 72 -5.50 6.88 -12.78
C ASP A 72 -4.34 7.66 -13.43
N ILE A 73 -3.13 7.50 -12.94
CA ILE A 73 -1.96 8.23 -13.45
C ILE A 73 -1.06 7.42 -14.38
N LEU A 74 -1.23 6.09 -14.45
CA LEU A 74 -0.40 5.19 -15.25
C LEU A 74 -1.24 4.34 -16.18
N GLU A 75 -0.65 3.97 -17.32
CA GLU A 75 -1.22 2.92 -18.17
C GLU A 75 -0.92 1.52 -17.57
N PRO A 76 -1.79 0.52 -17.76
CA PRO A 76 -1.59 -0.82 -17.21
C PRO A 76 -0.35 -1.56 -17.73
N THR A 77 0.25 -1.05 -18.81
CA THR A 77 1.50 -1.55 -19.40
C THR A 77 2.75 -0.96 -18.75
N GLU A 78 2.60 0.06 -17.92
CA GLU A 78 3.71 0.70 -17.21
C GLU A 78 4.01 -0.03 -15.89
N ASP A 79 5.27 -0.04 -15.49
CA ASP A 79 5.67 -0.57 -14.20
C ASP A 79 5.43 0.44 -13.08
N PHE A 80 4.86 -0.06 -11.98
CA PHE A 80 4.72 0.68 -10.74
C PHE A 80 5.31 -0.10 -9.57
N ASN A 81 6.19 0.56 -8.84
CA ASN A 81 6.89 -0.01 -7.71
C ASN A 81 6.96 1.00 -6.54
N VAL A 82 7.53 0.56 -5.42
CA VAL A 82 7.64 1.37 -4.21
C VAL A 82 8.47 2.64 -4.40
N VAL A 83 9.51 2.60 -5.23
CA VAL A 83 10.38 3.76 -5.53
C VAL A 83 9.58 4.85 -6.24
N ARG A 84 8.86 4.46 -7.30
CA ARG A 84 7.99 5.37 -8.06
C ARG A 84 6.85 5.90 -7.18
N PHE A 85 6.25 5.04 -6.34
CA PHE A 85 5.25 5.47 -5.37
C PHE A 85 5.80 6.53 -4.42
N GLN A 86 6.95 6.28 -3.78
CA GLN A 86 7.53 7.19 -2.80
C GLN A 86 7.81 8.58 -3.41
N ALA A 87 8.40 8.61 -4.61
CA ALA A 87 8.68 9.86 -5.31
C ALA A 87 7.39 10.65 -5.62
N LEU A 88 6.37 9.98 -6.15
CA LEU A 88 5.10 10.61 -6.50
C LEU A 88 4.30 11.03 -5.26
N ALA A 89 4.27 10.19 -4.20
CA ALA A 89 3.56 10.51 -2.97
C ALA A 89 4.21 11.69 -2.24
N ARG A 90 5.55 11.78 -2.25
CA ARG A 90 6.29 12.93 -1.70
C ARG A 90 5.97 14.20 -2.48
N ALA A 91 6.01 14.15 -3.80
CA ALA A 91 5.68 15.30 -4.65
C ALA A 91 4.22 15.76 -4.43
N ALA A 92 3.28 14.83 -4.31
CA ALA A 92 1.88 15.14 -4.00
C ALA A 92 1.74 15.76 -2.60
N ALA A 93 2.45 15.24 -1.58
CA ALA A 93 2.42 15.82 -0.24
C ALA A 93 2.96 17.26 -0.22
N GLU A 94 4.08 17.53 -0.92
CA GLU A 94 4.63 18.89 -1.03
C GLU A 94 3.68 19.86 -1.76
N ASP A 95 3.03 19.41 -2.82
CA ASP A 95 2.00 20.20 -3.51
C ASP A 95 0.81 20.53 -2.59
N ILE A 96 0.32 19.55 -1.81
CA ILE A 96 -0.76 19.74 -0.84
C ILE A 96 -0.34 20.75 0.24
N TYR A 97 0.86 20.62 0.79
CA TYR A 97 1.39 21.58 1.79
C TYR A 97 1.55 22.99 1.20
N SER A 98 1.96 23.12 -0.07
CA SER A 98 2.10 24.42 -0.72
C SER A 98 0.81 25.21 -0.78
N ARG A 99 -0.34 24.50 -0.73
CA ARG A 99 -1.70 25.07 -0.69
C ARG A 99 -2.24 25.21 0.72
N GLY A 100 -1.41 25.00 1.76
CA GLY A 100 -1.78 25.11 3.17
C GLY A 100 -2.69 23.98 3.66
N LYS A 101 -2.76 22.84 2.94
CA LYS A 101 -3.61 21.71 3.27
C LYS A 101 -2.84 20.56 3.92
N ILE A 102 -3.56 19.59 4.49
CA ILE A 102 -2.99 18.41 5.14
C ILE A 102 -3.15 17.19 4.24
N PRO A 103 -2.06 16.48 3.88
CA PRO A 103 -2.17 15.24 3.14
C PRO A 103 -2.66 14.10 4.04
N ILE A 104 -3.58 13.28 3.48
CA ILE A 104 -4.11 12.06 4.09
C ILE A 104 -3.69 10.89 3.20
N VAL A 105 -2.78 10.06 3.66
CA VAL A 105 -2.37 8.83 2.96
C VAL A 105 -3.38 7.74 3.27
N ALA A 106 -4.16 7.35 2.27
CA ALA A 106 -5.20 6.33 2.41
C ALA A 106 -4.91 5.13 1.50
N GLY A 107 -4.89 3.92 2.06
CA GLY A 107 -4.64 2.72 1.27
C GLY A 107 -4.35 1.47 2.09
N GLY A 108 -4.01 0.39 1.41
CA GLY A 108 -3.77 -0.93 2.03
C GLY A 108 -2.35 -1.46 1.83
N THR A 109 -1.48 -0.76 1.09
CA THR A 109 -0.13 -1.22 0.79
C THR A 109 0.86 -0.74 1.86
N GLY A 110 0.98 -1.52 2.95
CA GLY A 110 1.76 -1.12 4.13
C GLY A 110 3.21 -0.78 3.82
N PHE A 111 3.86 -1.50 2.89
CA PHE A 111 5.24 -1.19 2.48
C PHE A 111 5.38 0.17 1.80
N TYR A 112 4.36 0.62 1.03
CA TYR A 112 4.35 1.95 0.43
C TYR A 112 4.25 3.03 1.51
N ILE A 113 3.35 2.84 2.47
CA ILE A 113 3.20 3.75 3.62
C ILE A 113 4.51 3.85 4.39
N GLN A 114 5.13 2.71 4.73
CA GLN A 114 6.42 2.67 5.43
C GLN A 114 7.52 3.39 4.65
N ALA A 115 7.61 3.17 3.32
CA ALA A 115 8.59 3.82 2.46
C ALA A 115 8.47 5.34 2.50
N LEU A 116 7.24 5.87 2.48
CA LEU A 116 7.00 7.31 2.58
C LEU A 116 7.34 7.85 3.97
N LEU A 117 6.86 7.18 5.04
CA LEU A 117 7.02 7.65 6.41
C LEU A 117 8.47 7.63 6.88
N ASN A 118 9.23 6.61 6.53
CA ASN A 118 10.61 6.46 6.97
C ASN A 118 11.62 7.04 5.99
N ASP A 119 11.16 7.61 4.88
CA ASP A 119 12.03 8.13 3.82
C ASP A 119 13.09 7.11 3.40
N ILE A 120 12.63 5.87 3.11
CA ILE A 120 13.53 4.75 2.80
C ILE A 120 14.37 5.08 1.56
N ASP A 121 15.67 4.88 1.67
CA ASP A 121 16.60 5.04 0.56
C ASP A 121 16.62 3.76 -0.30
N PHE A 122 16.17 3.88 -1.54
CA PHE A 122 16.16 2.80 -2.53
C PHE A 122 17.29 2.94 -3.58
N THR A 123 18.15 3.93 -3.44
CA THR A 123 19.14 4.28 -4.49
C THR A 123 20.38 3.37 -4.49
N GLN A 124 20.53 2.50 -3.49
CA GLN A 124 21.77 1.75 -3.27
C GLN A 124 22.05 0.62 -4.26
N ILE A 125 21.07 0.19 -5.06
CA ILE A 125 21.30 -0.85 -6.07
C ILE A 125 20.50 -0.63 -7.35
N ASP A 126 21.18 -0.82 -8.47
CA ASP A 126 20.55 -0.90 -9.78
C ASP A 126 19.95 -2.30 -10.01
N GLU A 127 18.93 -2.38 -10.86
CA GLU A 127 18.40 -3.67 -11.26
C GLU A 127 19.40 -4.42 -12.13
N ASN A 128 19.92 -5.55 -11.64
CA ASN A 128 20.79 -6.43 -12.42
C ASN A 128 19.97 -7.57 -13.03
N THR A 129 19.40 -7.29 -14.20
CA THR A 129 18.55 -8.25 -14.93
C THR A 129 19.27 -9.57 -15.19
N GLN A 130 20.55 -9.52 -15.57
CA GLN A 130 21.34 -10.73 -15.84
C GLN A 130 21.51 -11.59 -14.58
N PHE A 131 21.82 -10.97 -13.45
CA PHE A 131 21.92 -11.69 -12.17
C PHE A 131 20.60 -12.34 -11.78
N ARG A 132 19.48 -11.60 -11.92
CA ARG A 132 18.15 -12.13 -11.60
C ARG A 132 17.78 -13.31 -12.47
N GLU A 133 17.98 -13.22 -13.78
CA GLU A 133 17.70 -14.32 -14.73
C GLU A 133 18.56 -15.55 -14.43
N GLU A 134 19.83 -15.38 -14.07
CA GLU A 134 20.71 -16.47 -13.68
C GLU A 134 20.22 -17.15 -12.40
N MET A 135 19.82 -16.37 -11.38
CA MET A 135 19.32 -16.92 -10.12
C MET A 135 17.95 -17.58 -10.30
N GLU A 136 17.07 -17.03 -11.12
CA GLU A 136 15.77 -17.65 -11.44
C GLU A 136 15.97 -18.99 -12.16
N ARG A 137 16.89 -19.05 -13.12
CA ARG A 137 17.25 -20.29 -13.80
C ARG A 137 17.81 -21.32 -12.83
N LEU A 138 18.72 -20.90 -11.94
CA LEU A 138 19.28 -21.79 -10.92
C LEU A 138 18.19 -22.36 -10.00
N ALA A 139 17.24 -21.53 -9.58
CA ALA A 139 16.12 -21.99 -8.77
C ALA A 139 15.21 -22.97 -9.51
N ALA A 140 15.00 -22.76 -10.82
CA ALA A 140 14.21 -23.66 -11.66
C ALA A 140 14.88 -25.03 -11.88
N GLU A 141 16.22 -25.05 -12.06
CA GLU A 141 17.00 -26.27 -12.33
C GLU A 141 17.29 -27.09 -11.06
N GLN A 142 17.59 -26.41 -9.94
CA GLN A 142 18.10 -27.05 -8.72
C GLN A 142 17.19 -26.91 -7.51
N GLY A 143 16.10 -26.19 -7.65
CA GLY A 143 15.16 -25.92 -6.57
C GLY A 143 15.46 -24.62 -5.80
N ALA A 144 14.42 -24.09 -5.14
CA ALA A 144 14.50 -22.83 -4.40
C ALA A 144 15.45 -22.87 -3.19
N GLU A 145 15.64 -24.05 -2.60
CA GLU A 145 16.51 -24.26 -1.43
C GLU A 145 17.97 -23.89 -1.71
N VAL A 146 18.47 -24.10 -2.92
CA VAL A 146 19.85 -23.75 -3.29
C VAL A 146 20.11 -22.25 -3.14
N LEU A 147 19.18 -21.42 -3.56
CA LEU A 147 19.28 -19.96 -3.37
C LEU A 147 19.17 -19.58 -1.90
N HIS A 148 18.28 -20.25 -1.18
CA HIS A 148 18.06 -19.98 0.24
C HIS A 148 19.31 -20.33 1.09
N GLU A 149 20.02 -21.43 0.77
CA GLU A 149 21.31 -21.76 1.39
C GLU A 149 22.39 -20.72 1.07
N ARG A 150 22.43 -20.20 -0.17
CA ARG A 150 23.33 -19.09 -0.51
C ARG A 150 23.00 -17.83 0.31
N LEU A 151 21.72 -17.51 0.46
CA LEU A 151 21.30 -16.39 1.29
C LEU A 151 21.68 -16.62 2.76
N ARG A 152 21.49 -17.82 3.29
CA ARG A 152 21.89 -18.16 4.67
C ARG A 152 23.39 -17.97 4.91
N ALA A 153 24.23 -18.23 3.92
CA ALA A 153 25.67 -18.04 4.03
C ALA A 153 26.07 -16.55 4.12
N VAL A 154 25.38 -15.66 3.45
CA VAL A 154 25.73 -14.22 3.39
C VAL A 154 24.89 -13.36 4.34
N ASP A 155 23.62 -13.69 4.54
CA ASP A 155 22.67 -12.96 5.39
C ASP A 155 21.73 -13.94 6.12
N PRO A 156 22.20 -14.55 7.22
CA PRO A 156 21.41 -15.53 7.98
C PRO A 156 20.07 -14.98 8.48
N GLU A 157 20.01 -13.69 8.87
CA GLU A 157 18.80 -13.06 9.38
C GLU A 157 17.74 -12.93 8.27
N SER A 158 18.14 -12.55 7.07
CA SER A 158 17.24 -12.56 5.91
C SER A 158 16.79 -13.97 5.55
N ALA A 159 17.65 -14.97 5.66
CA ALA A 159 17.27 -16.36 5.40
C ALA A 159 16.26 -16.91 6.43
N GLU A 160 16.33 -16.47 7.67
CA GLU A 160 15.32 -16.81 8.68
C GLU A 160 13.97 -16.12 8.40
N ALA A 161 14.02 -14.86 7.96
CA ALA A 161 12.83 -14.05 7.70
C ALA A 161 12.12 -14.34 6.37
N ILE A 162 12.83 -14.88 5.38
CA ILE A 162 12.34 -15.12 4.02
C ILE A 162 12.26 -16.63 3.78
N HIS A 163 11.05 -17.13 3.53
CA HIS A 163 10.86 -18.54 3.19
C HIS A 163 11.50 -18.86 1.83
N ALA A 164 12.14 -20.04 1.68
CA ALA A 164 12.84 -20.45 0.46
C ALA A 164 11.99 -20.33 -0.81
N ASN A 165 10.71 -20.70 -0.75
CA ASN A 165 9.78 -20.59 -1.87
C ASN A 165 9.49 -19.15 -2.31
N ASN A 166 9.91 -18.13 -1.53
CA ASN A 166 9.83 -16.74 -1.96
C ASN A 166 11.06 -16.33 -2.77
N VAL A 167 11.27 -17.06 -3.89
CA VAL A 167 12.45 -16.96 -4.76
C VAL A 167 12.78 -15.50 -5.11
N LYS A 168 11.78 -14.69 -5.48
CA LYS A 168 11.99 -13.27 -5.83
C LYS A 168 12.61 -12.46 -4.68
N ARG A 169 12.16 -12.70 -3.43
CA ARG A 169 12.76 -12.01 -2.27
C ARG A 169 14.15 -12.54 -1.92
N VAL A 170 14.39 -13.83 -2.07
CA VAL A 170 15.71 -14.43 -1.90
C VAL A 170 16.69 -13.84 -2.91
N ILE A 171 16.30 -13.77 -4.19
CA ILE A 171 17.11 -13.17 -5.26
C ILE A 171 17.41 -11.70 -4.96
N ARG A 172 16.41 -10.93 -4.53
CA ARG A 172 16.61 -9.51 -4.18
C ARG A 172 17.60 -9.31 -3.05
N ALA A 173 17.59 -10.19 -2.04
CA ALA A 173 18.54 -10.12 -0.93
C ALA A 173 19.96 -10.48 -1.37
N LEU A 174 20.10 -11.49 -2.23
CA LEU A 174 21.39 -11.88 -2.83
C LEU A 174 21.95 -10.80 -3.77
N GLU A 175 21.08 -10.20 -4.61
CA GLU A 175 21.43 -9.08 -5.50
C GLU A 175 21.96 -7.88 -4.72
N TYR A 176 21.29 -7.54 -3.60
CA TYR A 176 21.75 -6.47 -2.73
C TYR A 176 23.15 -6.74 -2.20
N TYR A 177 23.38 -7.95 -1.68
CA TYR A 177 24.69 -8.34 -1.15
C TYR A 177 25.76 -8.35 -2.25
N GLU A 178 25.45 -8.84 -3.44
CA GLU A 178 26.38 -8.88 -4.58
C GLU A 178 26.84 -7.48 -5.01
N GLN A 179 25.93 -6.51 -5.00
CA GLN A 179 26.26 -5.15 -5.44
C GLN A 179 26.90 -4.29 -4.36
N THR A 180 26.54 -4.48 -3.10
CA THR A 180 26.96 -3.57 -2.01
C THR A 180 27.99 -4.21 -1.07
N GLY A 181 28.07 -5.54 -1.01
CA GLY A 181 28.81 -6.27 0.02
C GLY A 181 28.17 -6.22 1.41
N GLU A 182 26.99 -5.60 1.54
CA GLU A 182 26.27 -5.44 2.81
C GLU A 182 25.07 -6.37 2.90
N LYS A 183 24.67 -6.73 4.13
CA LYS A 183 23.47 -7.54 4.38
C LYS A 183 22.21 -6.67 4.21
N ILE A 184 21.24 -7.16 3.45
CA ILE A 184 19.96 -6.45 3.30
C ILE A 184 19.18 -6.40 4.64
N SER A 185 19.39 -7.36 5.55
CA SER A 185 18.82 -7.32 6.91
C SER A 185 19.29 -6.08 7.67
N ALA A 186 20.60 -5.82 7.67
CA ALA A 186 21.18 -4.66 8.34
C ALA A 186 20.70 -3.33 7.72
N HIS A 187 20.66 -3.26 6.39
CA HIS A 187 20.09 -2.10 5.69
C HIS A 187 18.63 -1.86 6.09
N ASN A 188 17.79 -2.90 6.04
CA ASN A 188 16.39 -2.80 6.41
C ASN A 188 16.19 -2.37 7.87
N GLU A 189 17.05 -2.81 8.78
CA GLU A 189 17.02 -2.40 10.18
C GLU A 189 17.39 -0.92 10.34
N ALA A 190 18.45 -0.47 9.67
CA ALA A 190 18.85 0.94 9.64
C ALA A 190 17.75 1.84 9.07
N GLU A 191 17.12 1.43 7.95
CA GLU A 191 16.00 2.17 7.35
C GLU A 191 14.78 2.25 8.28
N ARG A 192 14.48 1.18 9.01
CA ARG A 192 13.41 1.18 10.03
C ARG A 192 13.71 2.05 11.24
N ALA A 193 14.99 2.24 11.56
CA ALA A 193 15.41 3.08 12.68
C ALA A 193 15.40 4.58 12.36
N LYS A 194 15.26 4.96 11.09
CA LYS A 194 15.17 6.36 10.68
C LYS A 194 14.01 7.07 11.35
N ILE A 195 14.27 8.31 11.72
CA ILE A 195 13.24 9.22 12.23
C ILE A 195 12.46 9.78 11.05
N SER A 196 11.14 9.62 11.06
CA SER A 196 10.26 10.17 10.03
C SER A 196 10.47 11.66 9.83
N PRO A 197 10.52 12.16 8.57
CA PRO A 197 10.50 13.59 8.29
C PRO A 197 9.14 14.24 8.57
N TYR A 198 8.11 13.42 8.83
CA TYR A 198 6.76 13.88 9.09
C TYR A 198 6.40 13.78 10.58
N HIS A 199 5.55 14.68 11.06
CA HIS A 199 4.75 14.47 12.26
C HIS A 199 3.48 13.74 11.84
N PHE A 200 3.44 12.42 12.00
CA PHE A 200 2.38 11.60 11.44
C PHE A 200 1.44 11.00 12.49
N PHE A 201 0.19 10.79 12.06
CA PHE A 201 -0.85 10.09 12.79
C PHE A 201 -1.24 8.85 12.01
N TYR A 202 -0.99 7.69 12.58
CA TYR A 202 -1.12 6.43 11.87
C TYR A 202 -2.31 5.62 12.42
N TYR A 203 -3.44 5.72 11.74
CA TYR A 203 -4.67 5.01 12.09
C TYR A 203 -4.85 3.75 11.26
N VAL A 204 -5.13 2.62 11.93
CA VAL A 204 -5.43 1.34 11.30
C VAL A 204 -6.84 0.90 11.67
N LEU A 205 -7.75 0.96 10.71
CA LEU A 205 -9.10 0.43 10.89
C LEU A 205 -9.06 -1.09 10.97
N ASN A 206 -9.83 -1.65 11.89
CA ASN A 206 -10.01 -3.09 12.03
C ASN A 206 -11.44 -3.40 12.46
N THR A 207 -11.89 -4.63 12.16
CA THR A 207 -13.21 -5.13 12.55
C THR A 207 -13.15 -6.62 12.78
N ASP A 208 -14.26 -7.23 13.22
CA ASP A 208 -14.37 -8.67 13.36
C ASP A 208 -14.02 -9.39 12.07
N ARG A 209 -13.28 -10.48 12.21
CA ARG A 209 -12.82 -11.28 11.07
C ARG A 209 -13.97 -11.81 10.23
N THR A 210 -15.05 -12.25 10.86
CA THR A 210 -16.23 -12.76 10.17
C THR A 210 -16.88 -11.66 9.35
N VAL A 211 -17.13 -10.50 9.94
CA VAL A 211 -17.69 -9.33 9.27
C VAL A 211 -16.80 -8.87 8.10
N LEU A 212 -15.48 -8.87 8.29
CA LEU A 212 -14.54 -8.49 7.23
C LEU A 212 -14.61 -9.47 6.05
N TYR A 213 -14.69 -10.76 6.31
CA TYR A 213 -14.74 -11.78 5.28
C TYR A 213 -16.06 -11.76 4.49
N GLU A 214 -17.19 -11.54 5.16
CA GLU A 214 -18.50 -11.34 4.52
C GLU A 214 -18.47 -10.10 3.59
N ARG A 215 -17.89 -8.99 4.05
CA ARG A 215 -17.72 -7.79 3.22
C ARG A 215 -16.81 -8.01 2.01
N ILE A 216 -15.75 -8.80 2.16
CA ILE A 216 -14.85 -9.18 1.05
C ILE A 216 -15.62 -10.01 0.02
N GLU A 217 -16.34 -11.02 0.46
CA GLU A 217 -17.06 -11.92 -0.45
C GLU A 217 -18.16 -11.19 -1.20
N LYS A 218 -18.96 -10.37 -0.49
CA LYS A 218 -19.99 -9.54 -1.10
C LYS A 218 -19.41 -8.58 -2.14
N ARG A 219 -18.30 -7.90 -1.82
CA ARG A 219 -17.63 -7.00 -2.77
C ARG A 219 -17.16 -7.73 -4.04
N ILE A 220 -16.65 -8.96 -3.92
CA ILE A 220 -16.23 -9.73 -5.07
C ILE A 220 -17.44 -10.13 -5.92
N ASP A 221 -18.58 -10.49 -5.30
CA ASP A 221 -19.81 -10.78 -6.05
C ASP A 221 -20.31 -9.53 -6.79
N GLU A 222 -20.29 -8.36 -6.15
CA GLU A 222 -20.59 -7.05 -6.77
C GLU A 222 -19.63 -6.75 -7.95
N MET A 223 -18.32 -6.98 -7.81
CA MET A 223 -17.36 -6.81 -8.91
C MET A 223 -17.66 -7.73 -10.10
N MET A 224 -18.11 -8.94 -9.85
CA MET A 224 -18.50 -9.86 -10.93
C MET A 224 -19.77 -9.37 -11.66
N GLU A 225 -20.75 -8.86 -10.94
CA GLU A 225 -21.97 -8.27 -11.50
C GLU A 225 -21.69 -6.97 -12.27
N GLU A 226 -20.75 -6.14 -11.79
CA GLU A 226 -20.31 -4.89 -12.45
C GLU A 226 -19.49 -5.15 -13.72
N GLY A 227 -19.02 -6.37 -13.97
CA GLY A 227 -18.36 -6.74 -15.22
C GLY A 227 -16.84 -6.91 -15.13
N LEU A 228 -16.30 -7.37 -14.00
CA LEU A 228 -14.86 -7.64 -13.84
C LEU A 228 -14.26 -8.49 -14.96
N VAL A 229 -15.02 -9.47 -15.47
CA VAL A 229 -14.56 -10.34 -16.58
C VAL A 229 -14.30 -9.50 -17.84
N GLU A 230 -15.18 -8.56 -18.13
CA GLU A 230 -15.04 -7.69 -19.30
C GLU A 230 -13.90 -6.69 -19.14
N GLU A 231 -13.72 -6.12 -17.95
CA GLU A 231 -12.57 -5.26 -17.65
C GLU A 231 -11.25 -6.00 -17.91
N VAL A 232 -11.10 -7.23 -17.43
CA VAL A 232 -9.87 -8.04 -17.67
C VAL A 232 -9.69 -8.36 -19.16
N ARG A 233 -10.78 -8.64 -19.89
CA ARG A 233 -10.72 -8.89 -21.35
C ARG A 233 -10.24 -7.64 -22.11
N GLN A 234 -10.71 -6.46 -21.73
CA GLN A 234 -10.27 -5.20 -22.32
C GLN A 234 -8.78 -4.95 -22.07
N LEU A 235 -8.30 -5.16 -20.83
CA LEU A 235 -6.88 -5.04 -20.50
C LEU A 235 -6.01 -6.01 -21.31
N GLN A 236 -6.48 -7.24 -21.52
CA GLN A 236 -5.81 -8.21 -22.38
C GLN A 236 -5.77 -7.73 -23.85
N ALA A 237 -6.88 -7.17 -24.36
CA ALA A 237 -6.94 -6.59 -25.71
C ALA A 237 -6.04 -5.35 -25.87
N MET A 238 -5.80 -4.59 -24.80
CA MET A 238 -4.83 -3.48 -24.75
C MET A 238 -3.37 -3.94 -24.72
N GLY A 239 -3.11 -5.25 -24.70
CA GLY A 239 -1.76 -5.82 -24.70
C GLY A 239 -1.15 -6.02 -23.32
N CYS A 240 -1.94 -5.92 -22.24
CA CYS A 240 -1.47 -6.23 -20.90
C CYS A 240 -1.11 -7.72 -20.78
N ARG A 241 0.15 -7.99 -20.50
CA ARG A 241 0.67 -9.36 -20.42
C ARG A 241 0.42 -9.94 -19.03
N ARG A 242 0.33 -11.27 -18.95
CA ARG A 242 0.16 -12.00 -17.68
C ARG A 242 1.23 -11.65 -16.63
N ASP A 243 2.45 -11.41 -17.08
CA ASP A 243 3.61 -11.09 -16.22
C ASP A 243 3.71 -9.61 -15.82
N SER A 244 2.91 -8.72 -16.43
CA SER A 244 2.89 -7.30 -16.05
C SER A 244 2.40 -7.11 -14.61
N VAL A 245 2.92 -6.09 -13.93
CA VAL A 245 2.58 -5.76 -12.52
C VAL A 245 1.07 -5.60 -12.34
N ALA A 246 0.41 -4.89 -13.25
CA ALA A 246 -1.03 -4.66 -13.24
C ALA A 246 -1.84 -5.97 -13.22
N MET A 247 -1.48 -6.93 -14.10
CA MET A 247 -2.20 -8.20 -14.25
C MET A 247 -1.91 -9.21 -13.12
N GLN A 248 -0.97 -8.91 -12.21
CA GLN A 248 -0.72 -9.72 -11.01
C GLN A 248 -1.63 -9.33 -9.83
N GLY A 249 -2.42 -8.27 -9.98
CA GLY A 249 -3.42 -7.86 -8.99
C GLY A 249 -4.46 -8.94 -8.71
N LEU A 250 -5.00 -8.94 -7.48
CA LEU A 250 -6.13 -9.79 -7.11
C LEU A 250 -7.35 -9.44 -7.97
N GLY A 251 -8.02 -10.45 -8.47
CA GLY A 251 -9.10 -10.32 -9.45
C GLY A 251 -8.60 -10.47 -10.89
N TYR A 252 -7.52 -9.80 -11.23
CA TYR A 252 -7.00 -9.79 -12.62
C TYR A 252 -6.34 -11.12 -13.01
N LYS A 253 -5.43 -11.62 -12.21
CA LYS A 253 -4.73 -12.89 -12.50
C LYS A 253 -5.66 -14.10 -12.50
N GLU A 254 -6.66 -14.12 -11.61
CA GLU A 254 -7.62 -15.22 -11.52
C GLU A 254 -8.58 -15.21 -12.73
N ILE A 255 -9.13 -14.04 -13.08
CA ILE A 255 -10.02 -13.89 -14.22
C ILE A 255 -9.25 -14.10 -15.54
N LEU A 256 -8.00 -13.65 -15.63
CA LEU A 256 -7.15 -13.92 -16.80
C LEU A 256 -6.93 -15.43 -17.00
N ALA A 257 -6.71 -16.19 -15.92
CA ALA A 257 -6.58 -17.65 -16.00
C ALA A 257 -7.88 -18.31 -16.50
N TYR A 258 -9.04 -17.82 -16.09
CA TYR A 258 -10.32 -18.24 -16.65
C TYR A 258 -10.44 -17.91 -18.15
N LEU A 259 -10.12 -16.69 -18.56
CA LEU A 259 -10.18 -16.27 -19.96
C LEU A 259 -9.23 -17.09 -20.87
N ASN A 260 -8.12 -17.56 -20.33
CA ASN A 260 -7.17 -18.44 -21.01
C ASN A 260 -7.59 -19.93 -21.01
N GLY A 261 -8.74 -20.27 -20.40
CA GLY A 261 -9.23 -21.66 -20.35
C GLY A 261 -8.50 -22.55 -19.33
N GLU A 262 -7.73 -21.99 -18.41
CA GLU A 262 -6.97 -22.74 -17.40
C GLU A 262 -7.89 -23.27 -16.27
N MET A 263 -9.03 -22.62 -16.04
CA MET A 263 -10.02 -23.00 -15.02
C MET A 263 -11.42 -22.48 -15.36
N SER A 264 -12.44 -22.98 -14.64
CA SER A 264 -13.80 -22.43 -14.73
C SER A 264 -13.91 -21.07 -14.04
N LEU A 265 -14.93 -20.26 -14.44
CA LEU A 265 -15.21 -18.98 -13.79
C LEU A 265 -15.51 -19.16 -12.29
N GLU A 266 -16.29 -20.18 -11.94
CA GLU A 266 -16.59 -20.50 -10.53
C GLU A 266 -15.31 -20.77 -9.74
N THR A 267 -14.37 -21.53 -10.31
CA THR A 267 -13.07 -21.79 -9.68
C THR A 267 -12.26 -20.50 -9.49
N ALA A 268 -12.21 -19.64 -10.52
CA ALA A 268 -11.51 -18.36 -10.46
C ALA A 268 -12.06 -17.44 -9.36
N VAL A 269 -13.39 -17.33 -9.26
CA VAL A 269 -14.07 -16.52 -8.22
C VAL A 269 -13.79 -17.08 -6.81
N ASN A 270 -13.84 -18.40 -6.64
CA ASN A 270 -13.56 -19.03 -5.35
C ASN A 270 -12.11 -18.82 -4.90
N ILE A 271 -11.14 -18.89 -5.84
CA ILE A 271 -9.74 -18.57 -5.60
C ILE A 271 -9.60 -17.10 -5.23
N LEU A 272 -10.23 -16.19 -5.98
CA LEU A 272 -10.19 -14.75 -5.70
C LEU A 272 -10.73 -14.43 -4.30
N LYS A 273 -11.88 -14.99 -3.88
CA LYS A 273 -12.43 -14.83 -2.53
C LYS A 273 -11.43 -15.31 -1.46
N ARG A 274 -10.88 -16.50 -1.64
CA ARG A 274 -9.86 -17.06 -0.73
C ARG A 274 -8.62 -16.17 -0.63
N ASP A 275 -8.06 -15.77 -1.77
CA ASP A 275 -6.79 -15.05 -1.80
C ASP A 275 -6.94 -13.60 -1.34
N THR A 276 -8.12 -13.00 -1.51
CA THR A 276 -8.45 -11.69 -0.93
C THR A 276 -8.57 -11.75 0.61
N ARG A 277 -9.17 -12.80 1.17
CA ARG A 277 -9.17 -13.02 2.64
C ARG A 277 -7.73 -13.19 3.17
N HIS A 278 -6.88 -13.94 2.45
CA HIS A 278 -5.47 -14.08 2.81
C HIS A 278 -4.72 -12.75 2.70
N PHE A 279 -5.03 -11.94 1.70
CA PHE A 279 -4.45 -10.60 1.55
C PHE A 279 -4.83 -9.69 2.71
N ALA A 280 -6.09 -9.64 3.11
CA ALA A 280 -6.55 -8.89 4.27
C ALA A 280 -5.84 -9.34 5.56
N LYS A 281 -5.64 -10.65 5.76
CA LYS A 281 -4.86 -11.17 6.89
C LYS A 281 -3.39 -10.70 6.85
N ARG A 282 -2.75 -10.72 5.66
CA ARG A 282 -1.37 -10.22 5.50
C ARG A 282 -1.26 -8.73 5.80
N GLN A 283 -2.24 -7.91 5.36
CA GLN A 283 -2.29 -6.48 5.68
C GLN A 283 -2.33 -6.24 7.20
N LEU A 284 -3.21 -6.91 7.94
CA LEU A 284 -3.29 -6.79 9.39
C LEU A 284 -2.01 -7.28 10.09
N THR A 285 -1.39 -8.35 9.58
CA THR A 285 -0.11 -8.83 10.11
C THR A 285 1.01 -7.81 9.89
N TRP A 286 1.00 -7.12 8.76
CA TRP A 286 1.92 -6.02 8.48
C TRP A 286 1.73 -4.89 9.46
N PHE A 287 0.52 -4.34 9.57
CA PHE A 287 0.24 -3.17 10.41
C PHE A 287 0.49 -3.41 11.90
N ARG A 288 0.39 -4.64 12.39
CA ARG A 288 0.73 -4.99 13.78
C ARG A 288 2.24 -4.90 14.09
N ARG A 289 3.09 -4.82 13.08
CA ARG A 289 4.55 -4.69 13.23
C ARG A 289 5.03 -3.25 13.08
N GLU A 290 4.15 -2.38 12.60
CA GLU A 290 4.47 -0.96 12.43
C GLU A 290 4.50 -0.27 13.80
N ARG A 291 5.36 0.77 13.91
CA ARG A 291 5.48 1.60 15.10
C ARG A 291 4.47 2.74 15.08
N ASP A 292 4.14 3.25 16.24
CA ASP A 292 3.27 4.43 16.42
C ASP A 292 1.90 4.31 15.75
N VAL A 293 1.38 3.08 15.66
CA VAL A 293 0.09 2.75 15.04
C VAL A 293 -1.02 2.78 16.08
N ARG A 294 -2.12 3.44 15.75
CA ARG A 294 -3.36 3.49 16.53
C ARG A 294 -4.40 2.60 15.86
N PHE A 295 -4.71 1.45 16.46
CA PHE A 295 -5.75 0.58 15.95
C PHE A 295 -7.11 1.08 16.38
N LEU A 296 -7.99 1.29 15.39
CA LEU A 296 -9.39 1.66 15.60
C LEU A 296 -10.26 0.42 15.32
N TYR A 297 -10.69 -0.24 16.37
CA TYR A 297 -11.55 -1.42 16.27
C TYR A 297 -13.00 -0.99 16.15
N LEU A 298 -13.58 -1.12 14.97
CA LEU A 298 -14.89 -0.56 14.62
C LEU A 298 -16.03 -0.96 15.58
N PRO A 299 -16.10 -2.19 16.11
CA PRO A 299 -17.12 -2.54 17.11
C PRO A 299 -17.08 -1.70 18.39
N GLU A 300 -15.92 -1.15 18.80
CA GLU A 300 -15.83 -0.25 19.97
C GLU A 300 -16.51 1.11 19.70
N PHE A 301 -16.78 1.41 18.46
CA PHE A 301 -17.52 2.58 17.99
C PHE A 301 -18.93 2.22 17.49
N ASP A 302 -19.49 1.08 17.88
CA ASP A 302 -20.77 0.54 17.40
C ASP A 302 -20.84 0.36 15.87
N ASN A 303 -19.69 0.20 15.21
CA ASN A 303 -19.53 0.23 13.75
C ASN A 303 -20.03 1.54 13.09
N ASP A 304 -20.17 2.60 13.87
CA ASP A 304 -20.56 3.92 13.42
C ASP A 304 -19.35 4.71 12.94
N ARG A 305 -19.35 5.04 11.66
CA ARG A 305 -18.26 5.78 11.02
C ARG A 305 -18.11 7.20 11.56
N GLU A 306 -19.19 7.85 11.91
CA GLU A 306 -19.14 9.22 12.46
C GLU A 306 -18.46 9.23 13.83
N ARG A 307 -18.70 8.23 14.68
CA ARG A 307 -18.00 8.10 15.96
C ARG A 307 -16.52 7.87 15.80
N VAL A 308 -16.12 7.07 14.80
CA VAL A 308 -14.69 6.89 14.46
C VAL A 308 -14.08 8.20 14.00
N LEU A 309 -14.78 8.94 13.14
CA LEU A 309 -14.34 10.24 12.64
C LEU A 309 -14.16 11.25 13.80
N GLU A 310 -15.15 11.39 14.67
CA GLU A 310 -15.06 12.29 15.83
C GLU A 310 -13.93 11.94 16.76
N HIS A 311 -13.67 10.64 16.99
CA HIS A 311 -12.52 10.19 17.77
C HIS A 311 -11.19 10.63 17.13
N ILE A 312 -11.01 10.42 15.82
CA ILE A 312 -9.81 10.88 15.09
C ILE A 312 -9.67 12.40 15.21
N LEU A 313 -10.76 13.17 15.00
CA LEU A 313 -10.73 14.62 15.08
C LEU A 313 -10.36 15.13 16.48
N GLN A 314 -10.85 14.48 17.54
CA GLN A 314 -10.49 14.82 18.92
C GLN A 314 -9.00 14.58 19.18
N GLU A 315 -8.43 13.47 18.70
CA GLU A 315 -7.00 13.21 18.84
C GLU A 315 -6.15 14.23 18.07
N LEU A 316 -6.54 14.54 16.83
CA LEU A 316 -5.87 15.56 16.02
C LEU A 316 -5.93 16.95 16.66
N ALA A 317 -7.06 17.28 17.29
CA ALA A 317 -7.27 18.56 17.98
C ALA A 317 -6.41 18.70 19.26
N ALA A 318 -6.09 17.58 19.93
CA ALA A 318 -5.25 17.60 21.12
C ALA A 318 -3.78 17.91 20.81
N GLU A 319 -3.35 17.79 19.56
CA GLU A 319 -1.99 18.06 19.10
C GLU A 319 -1.87 19.47 18.53
N ALA A 320 -1.27 20.37 19.30
CA ALA A 320 -1.23 21.82 19.06
C ALA A 320 -0.71 22.23 17.66
N GLY A 321 0.20 21.44 17.05
CA GLY A 321 0.79 21.76 15.73
C GLY A 321 -0.20 21.63 14.57
N ILE A 322 -1.17 20.72 14.65
CA ILE A 322 -2.17 20.50 13.58
C ILE A 322 -3.32 21.48 13.69
N TRP A 323 -3.74 21.80 14.91
CA TRP A 323 -4.84 22.69 15.16
C TRP A 323 -4.63 24.09 14.59
N SER A 324 -3.40 24.58 14.61
CA SER A 324 -3.04 25.88 14.00
C SER A 324 -3.15 25.88 12.47
N VAL A 325 -2.93 24.74 11.82
CA VAL A 325 -3.08 24.59 10.36
C VAL A 325 -4.57 24.51 9.99
N ILE A 326 -5.35 23.75 10.75
CA ILE A 326 -6.80 23.58 10.51
C ILE A 326 -7.54 24.92 10.71
N HIS A 327 -7.22 25.68 11.76
CA HIS A 327 -7.90 26.95 12.10
C HIS A 327 -7.49 28.14 11.23
N LYS A 328 -6.28 28.15 10.65
CA LYS A 328 -5.91 29.15 9.65
C LYS A 328 -6.76 29.08 8.39
N MET A 329 -7.39 27.93 8.15
CA MET A 329 -8.25 27.71 6.97
C MET A 329 -9.69 28.17 7.20
N ASP A 330 -10.21 28.17 8.44
CA ASP A 330 -11.59 28.57 8.75
C ASP A 330 -11.79 30.10 8.85
N GLY A 331 -10.72 30.89 8.69
CA GLY A 331 -10.83 32.35 8.70
C GLY A 331 -11.37 32.95 10.02
N THR A 332 -11.37 32.17 11.12
CA THR A 332 -11.86 32.57 12.44
C THR A 332 -10.66 32.80 13.39
N LEU A 333 -9.93 33.88 13.14
CA LEU A 333 -9.16 34.63 14.14
C LEU A 333 -9.27 36.10 13.80
#